data_087b2da68f52101fba69e13733e6a247
#
_entry.id   087b2da68f52101fba69e13733e6a247
#
_cell.length_a   1.000
_cell.length_b   1.000
_cell.length_c   1.000
_cell.angle_alpha   90.00
_cell.angle_beta   90.00
_cell.angle_gamma   90.00
#
_symmetry.space_group_name_H-M   'P 1'
#
loop_
_entity.id
_entity.type
_entity.pdbx_description
1 polymer ?
#
loop_
_entity_poly.entity_id
_entity_poly.type
_entity_poly.pdbx_seq_one_letter_code
_entity_poly.pdbx_strand_id
1 'polypeptide(L)'
;MTSHPWFDALKVYAHPRVVGMLFLGFSAGLPLLLVLGTLSFWLSEAGIARATIGHLSWVGLAYGFKFLWSPLVDRLPLPFLTARLGKRRAWLLLSQICIAAALLGMANTDPVVNLTHTVYFALAVAFASATQDIALDAYRIEAVETEKQGAMAATYLAGYRIAMITAGAGALWIAASVDPSEATYDFRPWQVAYTVMAALMVVGMLTTLIIREPEKKISSVTTEREAHTRERLAAAGLSGWLLTATAWFYSAVLSPFIDFIQRYKWQAALMLALIAVYRISDVVMGVMSNPFYQELGFTKDEVATVSKVYGVIMTIIGAGLGGLLTLRLGVMRTLFLGAVLSAATNLLFVWLAGRGHDVGALVFTISADNLSAGIASSAFVAYLSSLVNQAYSATQYALFTSVMMLLPKFIAGFSGEFVDAFGWANFFTGTALIGLPVLLLVWLVGAGTNP
;
A
#
# COMPACT_ATOMS: atom_id res chain seq x y z
N MET A 1 -18.89 22.37 12.22
CA MET A 1 -18.14 21.16 12.64
C MET A 1 -18.83 20.60 13.87
N THR A 2 -19.63 19.57 13.72
CA THR A 2 -20.28 18.87 14.85
C THR A 2 -19.21 18.05 15.57
N SER A 3 -18.91 18.42 16.81
CA SER A 3 -18.00 17.65 17.67
C SER A 3 -18.66 16.34 18.06
N HIS A 4 -18.36 15.27 17.33
CA HIS A 4 -18.80 13.94 17.74
C HIS A 4 -18.12 13.56 19.07
N PRO A 5 -18.86 13.08 20.09
CA PRO A 5 -18.26 12.51 21.29
C PRO A 5 -17.30 11.36 20.92
N TRP A 6 -16.25 11.12 21.73
CA TRP A 6 -15.26 10.07 21.43
C TRP A 6 -15.88 8.68 21.22
N PHE A 7 -16.93 8.35 21.99
CA PHE A 7 -17.67 7.10 21.84
C PHE A 7 -18.40 6.97 20.51
N ASP A 8 -18.94 8.07 19.97
CA ASP A 8 -19.59 8.04 18.64
C ASP A 8 -18.57 7.92 17.52
N ALA A 9 -17.38 8.49 17.69
CA ALA A 9 -16.29 8.28 16.73
C ALA A 9 -15.82 6.81 16.69
N LEU A 10 -15.84 6.09 17.83
CA LEU A 10 -15.51 4.65 17.85
C LEU A 10 -16.55 3.78 17.14
N LYS A 11 -17.81 4.18 17.11
CA LYS A 11 -18.87 3.42 16.39
C LYS A 11 -18.61 3.28 14.89
N VAL A 12 -17.79 4.16 14.30
CA VAL A 12 -17.43 4.06 12.88
C VAL A 12 -16.76 2.74 12.55
N TYR A 13 -15.98 2.18 13.48
CA TYR A 13 -15.29 0.89 13.29
C TYR A 13 -16.24 -0.30 13.29
N ALA A 14 -17.46 -0.17 13.80
CA ALA A 14 -18.51 -1.18 13.71
C ALA A 14 -19.30 -1.11 12.39
N HIS A 15 -19.06 -0.11 11.54
CA HIS A 15 -19.74 0.02 10.26
C HIS A 15 -19.37 -1.15 9.32
N PRO A 16 -20.35 -1.87 8.70
CA PRO A 16 -20.07 -3.09 7.92
C PRO A 16 -19.02 -2.93 6.82
N ARG A 17 -19.01 -1.79 6.13
CA ARG A 17 -18.01 -1.49 5.08
C ARG A 17 -16.61 -1.30 5.67
N VAL A 18 -16.50 -0.72 6.86
CA VAL A 18 -15.23 -0.52 7.59
C VAL A 18 -14.70 -1.86 8.09
N VAL A 19 -15.57 -2.71 8.67
CA VAL A 19 -15.21 -4.07 9.08
C VAL A 19 -14.78 -4.92 7.87
N GLY A 20 -15.55 -4.88 6.78
CA GLY A 20 -15.19 -5.58 5.53
C GLY A 20 -13.82 -5.17 4.99
N MET A 21 -13.42 -3.93 5.23
CA MET A 21 -12.12 -3.41 4.78
C MET A 21 -10.93 -4.07 5.50
N LEU A 22 -11.11 -4.56 6.74
CA LEU A 22 -10.11 -5.34 7.46
C LEU A 22 -9.76 -6.63 6.69
N PHE A 23 -10.78 -7.37 6.27
CA PHE A 23 -10.63 -8.64 5.55
C PHE A 23 -10.15 -8.45 4.11
N LEU A 24 -10.58 -7.37 3.44
CA LEU A 24 -10.05 -6.99 2.13
C LEU A 24 -8.58 -6.55 2.23
N GLY A 25 -8.23 -5.81 3.27
CA GLY A 25 -6.84 -5.43 3.57
C GLY A 25 -5.96 -6.66 3.82
N PHE A 26 -6.49 -7.67 4.54
CA PHE A 26 -5.82 -8.95 4.71
C PHE A 26 -5.54 -9.63 3.35
N SER A 27 -6.55 -9.72 2.50
CA SER A 27 -6.39 -10.28 1.15
C SER A 27 -5.36 -9.53 0.29
N ALA A 28 -5.26 -8.20 0.44
CA ALA A 28 -4.33 -7.37 -0.32
C ALA A 28 -2.88 -7.50 0.19
N GLY A 29 -2.69 -7.64 1.51
CA GLY A 29 -1.36 -7.74 2.11
C GLY A 29 -0.70 -9.12 1.96
N LEU A 30 -1.49 -10.16 1.73
CA LEU A 30 -1.01 -11.54 1.69
C LEU A 30 -0.01 -11.80 0.53
N PRO A 31 -0.26 -11.40 -0.73
CA PRO A 31 0.59 -11.76 -1.86
C PRO A 31 1.98 -11.11 -1.83
N LEU A 32 2.10 -9.91 -1.25
CA LEU A 32 3.33 -9.10 -1.37
C LEU A 32 4.58 -9.85 -0.88
N LEU A 33 4.54 -10.41 0.33
CA LEU A 33 5.68 -11.12 0.88
C LEU A 33 5.88 -12.48 0.23
N LEU A 34 4.80 -13.12 -0.25
CA LEU A 34 4.86 -14.41 -0.94
C LEU A 34 5.59 -14.34 -2.30
N VAL A 35 5.66 -13.17 -2.92
CA VAL A 35 6.43 -12.96 -4.16
C VAL A 35 7.75 -12.21 -3.94
N LEU A 36 8.03 -11.73 -2.73
CA LEU A 36 9.26 -11.03 -2.38
C LEU A 36 10.01 -11.76 -1.25
N GLY A 37 9.82 -11.37 -0.01
CA GLY A 37 10.62 -11.85 1.12
C GLY A 37 10.51 -13.34 1.37
N THR A 38 9.31 -13.90 1.38
CA THR A 38 9.08 -15.35 1.60
C THR A 38 9.59 -16.16 0.41
N LEU A 39 9.35 -15.71 -0.82
CA LEU A 39 9.90 -16.35 -2.01
C LEU A 39 11.43 -16.30 -2.00
N SER A 40 12.03 -15.18 -1.66
CA SER A 40 13.50 -15.07 -1.56
C SER A 40 14.11 -16.05 -0.57
N PHE A 41 13.43 -16.26 0.56
CA PHE A 41 13.84 -17.27 1.54
C PHE A 41 13.77 -18.68 0.96
N TRP A 42 12.62 -19.05 0.38
CA TRP A 42 12.45 -20.35 -0.29
C TRP A 42 13.52 -20.62 -1.35
N LEU A 43 13.75 -19.66 -2.25
CA LEU A 43 14.76 -19.79 -3.31
C LEU A 43 16.19 -19.90 -2.76
N SER A 44 16.49 -19.22 -1.65
CA SER A 44 17.79 -19.33 -0.97
C SER A 44 18.00 -20.73 -0.39
N GLU A 45 16.97 -21.31 0.24
CA GLU A 45 16.98 -22.66 0.76
C GLU A 45 17.08 -23.70 -0.36
N ALA A 46 16.43 -23.44 -1.51
CA ALA A 46 16.54 -24.24 -2.72
C ALA A 46 17.91 -24.13 -3.42
N GLY A 47 18.85 -23.38 -2.88
CA GLY A 47 20.20 -23.22 -3.43
C GLY A 47 20.27 -22.36 -4.69
N ILE A 48 19.24 -21.55 -4.98
CA ILE A 48 19.24 -20.65 -6.13
C ILE A 48 20.22 -19.48 -5.90
N ALA A 49 21.00 -19.14 -6.92
CA ALA A 49 22.01 -18.10 -6.85
C ALA A 49 21.46 -16.75 -6.40
N ARG A 50 22.16 -16.05 -5.48
CA ARG A 50 21.75 -14.75 -4.92
C ARG A 50 21.47 -13.70 -6.00
N ALA A 51 22.25 -13.68 -7.09
CA ALA A 51 22.04 -12.77 -8.21
C ALA A 51 20.66 -13.01 -8.87
N THR A 52 20.27 -14.27 -9.04
CA THR A 52 18.96 -14.65 -9.60
C THR A 52 17.82 -14.21 -8.65
N ILE A 53 18.00 -14.44 -7.35
CA ILE A 53 17.03 -13.99 -6.33
C ILE A 53 16.90 -12.46 -6.37
N GLY A 54 18.00 -11.73 -6.52
CA GLY A 54 18.03 -10.29 -6.69
C GLY A 54 17.21 -9.82 -7.90
N HIS A 55 17.40 -10.46 -9.06
CA HIS A 55 16.61 -10.15 -10.27
C HIS A 55 15.12 -10.46 -10.10
N LEU A 56 14.78 -11.51 -9.37
CA LEU A 56 13.38 -11.85 -9.08
C LEU A 56 12.65 -10.80 -8.24
N SER A 57 13.37 -10.00 -7.46
CA SER A 57 12.76 -8.86 -6.75
C SER A 57 12.10 -7.83 -7.68
N TRP A 58 12.48 -7.81 -8.98
CA TRP A 58 11.84 -6.97 -9.98
C TRP A 58 10.37 -7.32 -10.25
N VAL A 59 9.91 -8.50 -9.84
CA VAL A 59 8.47 -8.81 -9.78
C VAL A 59 7.70 -7.74 -9.00
N GLY A 60 8.31 -7.15 -7.98
CA GLY A 60 7.75 -6.04 -7.22
C GLY A 60 7.53 -4.74 -8.02
N LEU A 61 8.15 -4.58 -9.19
CA LEU A 61 7.93 -3.42 -10.06
C LEU A 61 6.49 -3.34 -10.57
N ALA A 62 5.78 -4.47 -10.66
CA ALA A 62 4.37 -4.47 -11.04
C ALA A 62 3.53 -3.52 -10.18
N TYR A 63 3.81 -3.45 -8.88
CA TYR A 63 3.11 -2.53 -7.96
C TYR A 63 3.44 -1.04 -8.23
N GLY A 64 4.63 -0.74 -8.72
CA GLY A 64 5.03 0.62 -9.10
C GLY A 64 4.42 1.08 -10.43
N PHE A 65 4.20 0.15 -11.36
CA PHE A 65 3.68 0.45 -12.69
C PHE A 65 2.18 0.24 -12.84
N LYS A 66 1.45 -0.10 -11.76
CA LYS A 66 0.01 -0.40 -11.80
C LYS A 66 -0.85 0.73 -12.39
N PHE A 67 -0.38 1.97 -12.37
CA PHE A 67 -1.08 3.11 -12.99
C PHE A 67 -1.25 2.96 -14.51
N LEU A 68 -0.37 2.18 -15.18
CA LEU A 68 -0.45 1.98 -16.64
C LEU A 68 -1.71 1.23 -17.07
N TRP A 69 -2.18 0.27 -16.26
CA TRP A 69 -3.40 -0.49 -16.57
C TRP A 69 -4.59 -0.17 -15.66
N SER A 70 -4.41 0.74 -14.72
CA SER A 70 -5.53 1.18 -13.87
C SER A 70 -6.72 1.76 -14.65
N PRO A 71 -6.53 2.44 -15.84
CA PRO A 71 -7.66 2.85 -16.68
C PRO A 71 -8.53 1.69 -17.16
N LEU A 72 -7.95 0.50 -17.37
CA LEU A 72 -8.72 -0.69 -17.73
C LEU A 72 -9.66 -1.10 -16.60
N VAL A 73 -9.16 -1.17 -15.36
CA VAL A 73 -9.95 -1.49 -14.17
C VAL A 73 -11.04 -0.44 -13.91
N ASP A 74 -10.74 0.83 -14.24
CA ASP A 74 -11.70 1.93 -14.07
C ASP A 74 -12.83 1.92 -15.10
N ARG A 75 -12.57 1.46 -16.32
CA ARG A 75 -13.50 1.61 -17.46
C ARG A 75 -14.09 0.31 -17.98
N LEU A 76 -13.36 -0.79 -17.96
CA LEU A 76 -13.83 -2.03 -18.56
C LEU A 76 -14.78 -2.79 -17.62
N PRO A 77 -16.00 -3.09 -18.05
CA PRO A 77 -16.85 -4.06 -17.38
C PRO A 77 -16.35 -5.48 -17.70
N LEU A 78 -16.30 -6.34 -16.69
CA LEU A 78 -16.02 -7.76 -16.89
C LEU A 78 -17.29 -8.48 -17.32
N PRO A 79 -17.28 -9.23 -18.45
CA PRO A 79 -18.43 -9.99 -18.91
C PRO A 79 -19.02 -10.88 -17.79
N PHE A 80 -20.32 -10.97 -17.68
CA PHE A 80 -21.08 -11.74 -16.69
C PHE A 80 -20.87 -11.32 -15.22
N LEU A 81 -19.62 -11.08 -14.77
CA LEU A 81 -19.28 -10.73 -13.40
C LEU A 81 -19.80 -9.33 -13.03
N THR A 82 -19.59 -8.34 -13.88
CA THR A 82 -20.02 -6.96 -13.61
C THR A 82 -21.55 -6.85 -13.52
N ALA A 83 -22.27 -7.61 -14.33
CA ALA A 83 -23.73 -7.60 -14.28
C ALA A 83 -24.31 -8.15 -12.98
N ARG A 84 -23.60 -9.10 -12.33
CA ARG A 84 -24.07 -9.76 -11.09
C ARG A 84 -23.54 -9.11 -9.81
N LEU A 85 -22.30 -8.66 -9.83
CA LEU A 85 -21.59 -8.20 -8.64
C LEU A 85 -21.37 -6.69 -8.58
N GLY A 86 -21.52 -6.00 -9.70
CA GLY A 86 -21.03 -4.64 -9.88
C GLY A 86 -19.57 -4.62 -10.33
N LYS A 87 -19.05 -3.45 -10.69
CA LYS A 87 -17.76 -3.33 -11.36
C LYS A 87 -16.58 -3.56 -10.40
N ARG A 88 -16.59 -2.94 -9.23
CA ARG A 88 -15.47 -3.03 -8.27
C ARG A 88 -15.35 -4.44 -7.71
N ARG A 89 -16.45 -5.02 -7.29
CA ARG A 89 -16.48 -6.38 -6.77
C ARG A 89 -16.10 -7.42 -7.83
N ALA A 90 -16.48 -7.21 -9.09
CA ALA A 90 -16.11 -8.11 -10.19
C ALA A 90 -14.58 -8.14 -10.39
N TRP A 91 -13.92 -6.98 -10.44
CA TRP A 91 -12.46 -6.88 -10.56
C TRP A 91 -11.74 -7.43 -9.32
N LEU A 92 -12.25 -7.15 -8.11
CA LEU A 92 -11.72 -7.72 -6.86
C LEU A 92 -11.76 -9.24 -6.88
N LEU A 93 -12.92 -9.83 -7.19
CA LEU A 93 -13.08 -11.27 -7.19
C LEU A 93 -12.21 -11.95 -8.25
N LEU A 94 -12.15 -11.39 -9.47
CA LEU A 94 -11.28 -11.92 -10.53
C LEU A 94 -9.82 -11.90 -10.10
N SER A 95 -9.34 -10.80 -9.57
CA SER A 95 -7.95 -10.67 -9.12
C SER A 95 -7.64 -11.65 -7.99
N GLN A 96 -8.53 -11.81 -7.02
CA GLN A 96 -8.37 -12.76 -5.91
C GLN A 96 -8.33 -14.21 -6.39
N ILE A 97 -9.16 -14.57 -7.36
CA ILE A 97 -9.12 -15.91 -7.98
C ILE A 97 -7.79 -16.11 -8.73
N CYS A 98 -7.35 -15.11 -9.50
CA CYS A 98 -6.07 -15.17 -10.20
C CYS A 98 -4.88 -15.29 -9.24
N ILE A 99 -4.88 -14.56 -8.13
CA ILE A 99 -3.85 -14.67 -7.09
C ILE A 99 -3.83 -16.09 -6.50
N ALA A 100 -4.99 -16.60 -6.08
CA ALA A 100 -5.08 -17.93 -5.51
C ALA A 100 -4.62 -19.02 -6.49
N ALA A 101 -5.05 -18.93 -7.76
CA ALA A 101 -4.64 -19.87 -8.80
C ALA A 101 -3.12 -19.81 -9.08
N ALA A 102 -2.54 -18.60 -9.13
CA ALA A 102 -1.12 -18.42 -9.35
C ALA A 102 -0.28 -18.88 -8.14
N LEU A 103 -0.75 -18.65 -6.89
CA LEU A 103 -0.12 -19.18 -5.68
C LEU A 103 -0.16 -20.72 -5.66
N LEU A 104 -1.27 -21.33 -6.09
CA LEU A 104 -1.35 -22.80 -6.27
C LEU A 104 -0.40 -23.28 -7.37
N GLY A 105 -0.22 -22.50 -8.44
CA GLY A 105 0.80 -22.75 -9.45
C GLY A 105 2.20 -22.77 -8.87
N MET A 106 2.55 -21.77 -8.04
CA MET A 106 3.83 -21.75 -7.29
C MET A 106 3.94 -22.94 -6.36
N ALA A 107 2.89 -23.25 -5.59
CA ALA A 107 2.86 -24.39 -4.67
C ALA A 107 3.11 -25.73 -5.35
N ASN A 108 2.82 -25.87 -6.63
CA ASN A 108 3.01 -27.11 -7.39
C ASN A 108 4.23 -27.07 -8.33
N THR A 109 5.10 -26.08 -8.18
CA THR A 109 6.30 -25.92 -9.04
C THR A 109 7.54 -25.83 -8.17
N ASP A 110 8.39 -26.87 -8.22
CA ASP A 110 9.69 -26.84 -7.54
C ASP A 110 10.65 -25.94 -8.30
N PRO A 111 11.18 -24.87 -7.70
CA PRO A 111 12.11 -23.94 -8.34
C PRO A 111 13.44 -24.58 -8.72
N VAL A 112 13.87 -25.67 -8.07
CA VAL A 112 15.07 -26.42 -8.44
C VAL A 112 14.88 -27.10 -9.79
N VAL A 113 13.67 -27.65 -10.05
CA VAL A 113 13.34 -28.35 -11.28
C VAL A 113 12.96 -27.37 -12.39
N ASN A 114 12.16 -26.34 -12.07
CA ASN A 114 11.64 -25.40 -13.05
C ASN A 114 11.48 -23.96 -12.51
N LEU A 115 12.61 -23.30 -12.37
CA LEU A 115 12.64 -21.90 -11.91
C LEU A 115 11.82 -20.95 -12.79
N THR A 116 11.84 -21.18 -14.12
CA THR A 116 11.13 -20.33 -15.08
C THR A 116 9.62 -20.31 -14.83
N HIS A 117 9.00 -21.46 -14.55
CA HIS A 117 7.58 -21.51 -14.22
C HIS A 117 7.28 -20.87 -12.86
N THR A 118 8.14 -21.06 -11.86
CA THR A 118 8.03 -20.37 -10.57
C THR A 118 8.01 -18.84 -10.76
N VAL A 119 8.89 -18.32 -11.64
CA VAL A 119 8.93 -16.88 -11.98
C VAL A 119 7.65 -16.43 -12.67
N TYR A 120 7.13 -17.19 -13.63
CA TYR A 120 5.88 -16.83 -14.33
C TYR A 120 4.71 -16.79 -13.36
N PHE A 121 4.58 -17.74 -12.45
CA PHE A 121 3.55 -17.71 -11.42
C PHE A 121 3.74 -16.55 -10.45
N ALA A 122 4.97 -16.25 -10.02
CA ALA A 122 5.26 -15.09 -9.17
C ALA A 122 4.89 -13.76 -9.86
N LEU A 123 5.19 -13.60 -11.16
CA LEU A 123 4.74 -12.47 -11.97
C LEU A 123 3.21 -12.40 -12.04
N ALA A 124 2.54 -13.54 -12.27
CA ALA A 124 1.07 -13.59 -12.31
C ALA A 124 0.46 -13.17 -10.96
N VAL A 125 1.03 -13.62 -9.83
CA VAL A 125 0.62 -13.18 -8.48
C VAL A 125 0.79 -11.66 -8.35
N ALA A 126 1.94 -11.11 -8.74
CA ALA A 126 2.23 -9.68 -8.60
C ALA A 126 1.29 -8.80 -9.44
N PHE A 127 1.05 -9.17 -10.71
CA PHE A 127 0.12 -8.46 -11.57
C PHE A 127 -1.33 -8.56 -11.08
N ALA A 128 -1.79 -9.74 -10.67
CA ALA A 128 -3.12 -9.93 -10.13
C ALA A 128 -3.29 -9.17 -8.80
N SER A 129 -2.28 -9.18 -7.94
CA SER A 129 -2.28 -8.44 -6.66
C SER A 129 -2.28 -6.92 -6.90
N ALA A 130 -1.46 -6.41 -7.81
CA ALA A 130 -1.49 -5.00 -8.18
C ALA A 130 -2.84 -4.58 -8.78
N THR A 131 -3.50 -5.48 -9.53
CA THR A 131 -4.87 -5.26 -10.06
C THR A 131 -5.90 -5.29 -8.94
N GLN A 132 -5.77 -6.21 -7.97
CA GLN A 132 -6.59 -6.22 -6.76
C GLN A 132 -6.46 -4.89 -6.01
N ASP A 133 -5.24 -4.38 -5.81
CA ASP A 133 -5.00 -3.10 -5.15
C ASP A 133 -5.72 -1.94 -5.85
N ILE A 134 -5.65 -1.87 -7.19
CA ILE A 134 -6.37 -0.84 -7.96
C ILE A 134 -7.88 -0.90 -7.69
N ALA A 135 -8.48 -2.08 -7.78
CA ALA A 135 -9.91 -2.27 -7.58
C ALA A 135 -10.34 -2.01 -6.13
N LEU A 136 -9.52 -2.42 -5.16
CA LEU A 136 -9.74 -2.28 -3.73
C LEU A 136 -9.64 -0.82 -3.29
N ASP A 137 -8.62 -0.09 -3.76
CA ASP A 137 -8.45 1.33 -3.47
C ASP A 137 -9.63 2.14 -4.02
N ALA A 138 -10.09 1.83 -5.25
CA ALA A 138 -11.26 2.45 -5.82
C ALA A 138 -12.53 2.11 -5.03
N TYR A 139 -12.73 0.84 -4.64
CA TYR A 139 -13.82 0.42 -3.77
C TYR A 139 -13.83 1.21 -2.46
N ARG A 140 -12.67 1.32 -1.79
CA ARG A 140 -12.52 2.02 -0.52
C ARG A 140 -12.95 3.49 -0.63
N ILE A 141 -12.53 4.16 -1.71
CA ILE A 141 -12.85 5.57 -1.95
C ILE A 141 -14.34 5.78 -2.24
N GLU A 142 -14.94 4.89 -3.02
CA GLU A 142 -16.34 4.98 -3.45
C GLU A 142 -17.34 4.49 -2.38
N ALA A 143 -16.89 3.64 -1.45
CA ALA A 143 -17.77 2.94 -0.51
C ALA A 143 -18.29 3.79 0.64
N VAL A 144 -17.58 4.83 1.06
CA VAL A 144 -17.94 5.68 2.20
C VAL A 144 -17.68 7.16 1.90
N GLU A 145 -18.31 8.01 2.70
CA GLU A 145 -18.11 9.46 2.69
C GLU A 145 -16.70 9.83 3.16
N THR A 146 -16.26 11.05 2.82
CA THR A 146 -14.90 11.54 3.11
C THR A 146 -14.55 11.46 4.60
N GLU A 147 -15.50 11.71 5.48
CA GLU A 147 -15.33 11.69 6.93
C GLU A 147 -14.93 10.30 7.46
N LYS A 148 -15.40 9.23 6.81
CA LYS A 148 -15.12 7.84 7.20
C LYS A 148 -13.86 7.25 6.54
N GLN A 149 -13.23 7.99 5.61
CA GLN A 149 -12.04 7.49 4.89
C GLN A 149 -10.86 7.16 5.81
N GLY A 150 -10.70 7.91 6.90
CA GLY A 150 -9.67 7.63 7.90
C GLY A 150 -9.86 6.27 8.59
N ALA A 151 -11.10 5.94 8.96
CA ALA A 151 -11.42 4.64 9.57
C ALA A 151 -11.26 3.49 8.56
N MET A 152 -11.69 3.70 7.31
CA MET A 152 -11.47 2.74 6.22
C MET A 152 -9.98 2.47 5.98
N ALA A 153 -9.16 3.53 5.99
CA ALA A 153 -7.72 3.42 5.85
C ALA A 153 -7.08 2.66 7.02
N ALA A 154 -7.50 2.96 8.25
CA ALA A 154 -7.00 2.29 9.46
C ALA A 154 -7.28 0.79 9.44
N THR A 155 -8.52 0.38 9.16
CA THR A 155 -8.89 -1.05 9.10
C THR A 155 -8.22 -1.77 7.93
N TYR A 156 -8.08 -1.11 6.77
CA TYR A 156 -7.30 -1.63 5.64
C TYR A 156 -5.85 -1.90 6.05
N LEU A 157 -5.18 -0.91 6.66
CA LEU A 157 -3.79 -1.05 7.10
C LEU A 157 -3.63 -2.13 8.16
N ALA A 158 -4.57 -2.25 9.09
CA ALA A 158 -4.57 -3.31 10.10
C ALA A 158 -4.64 -4.70 9.44
N GLY A 159 -5.60 -4.91 8.55
CA GLY A 159 -5.72 -6.17 7.79
C GLY A 159 -4.48 -6.48 6.98
N TYR A 160 -3.94 -5.49 6.29
CA TYR A 160 -2.72 -5.61 5.49
C TYR A 160 -1.51 -6.03 6.34
N ARG A 161 -1.34 -5.44 7.54
CA ARG A 161 -0.24 -5.80 8.46
C ARG A 161 -0.38 -7.20 9.02
N ILE A 162 -1.60 -7.61 9.38
CA ILE A 162 -1.87 -9.00 9.83
C ILE A 162 -1.50 -9.97 8.70
N ALA A 163 -1.88 -9.69 7.47
CA ALA A 163 -1.54 -10.51 6.31
C ALA A 163 -0.02 -10.60 6.07
N MET A 164 0.72 -9.50 6.24
CA MET A 164 2.18 -9.53 6.12
C MET A 164 2.83 -10.45 7.15
N ILE A 165 2.34 -10.47 8.39
CA ILE A 165 2.83 -11.42 9.42
C ILE A 165 2.50 -12.85 8.99
N THR A 166 1.28 -13.09 8.52
CA THR A 166 0.83 -14.42 8.07
C THR A 166 1.64 -14.91 6.88
N ALA A 167 1.86 -14.07 5.86
CA ALA A 167 2.60 -14.42 4.65
C ALA A 167 4.12 -14.54 4.86
N GLY A 168 4.65 -13.77 5.82
CA GLY A 168 6.07 -13.85 6.21
C GLY A 168 6.29 -14.96 7.23
N ALA A 169 6.13 -14.65 8.50
CA ALA A 169 6.40 -15.58 9.60
C ALA A 169 5.51 -16.83 9.57
N GLY A 170 4.22 -16.67 9.24
CA GLY A 170 3.27 -17.79 9.18
C GLY A 170 3.63 -18.82 8.10
N ALA A 171 4.04 -18.38 6.91
CA ALA A 171 4.45 -19.29 5.84
C ALA A 171 5.73 -20.08 6.21
N LEU A 172 6.72 -19.40 6.80
CA LEU A 172 7.95 -20.02 7.29
C LEU A 172 7.65 -21.03 8.41
N TRP A 173 6.79 -20.66 9.35
CA TRP A 173 6.39 -21.54 10.45
C TRP A 173 5.65 -22.79 9.95
N ILE A 174 4.77 -22.65 8.95
CA ILE A 174 4.10 -23.80 8.32
C ILE A 174 5.15 -24.70 7.65
N ALA A 175 6.07 -24.14 6.88
CA ALA A 175 7.12 -24.93 6.23
C ALA A 175 7.97 -25.69 7.27
N ALA A 176 8.45 -25.02 8.30
CA ALA A 176 9.23 -25.63 9.38
C ALA A 176 8.45 -26.70 10.16
N SER A 177 7.11 -26.59 10.28
CA SER A 177 6.29 -27.59 10.95
C SER A 177 6.12 -28.90 10.13
N VAL A 178 6.32 -28.83 8.82
CA VAL A 178 6.25 -30.02 7.91
C VAL A 178 7.57 -30.75 7.86
N ASP A 179 8.69 -30.05 7.85
CA ASP A 179 10.03 -30.65 7.98
C ASP A 179 10.86 -29.89 9.03
N PRO A 180 10.90 -30.38 10.27
CA PRO A 180 11.70 -29.81 11.33
C PRO A 180 13.20 -30.06 11.20
N SER A 181 13.62 -30.99 10.31
CA SER A 181 15.03 -31.46 10.26
C SER A 181 15.95 -30.44 9.57
N GLU A 182 15.44 -29.67 8.63
CA GLU A 182 16.16 -28.67 7.81
C GLU A 182 17.51 -29.16 7.24
N ALA A 183 17.73 -30.49 7.22
CA ALA A 183 19.03 -31.06 6.88
C ALA A 183 19.34 -30.99 5.37
N THR A 184 18.30 -31.07 4.53
CA THR A 184 18.40 -31.00 3.07
C THR A 184 17.15 -30.31 2.53
N TYR A 185 17.30 -29.59 1.41
CA TYR A 185 16.16 -28.97 0.75
C TYR A 185 15.09 -30.02 0.41
N ASP A 186 13.86 -29.78 0.84
CA ASP A 186 12.65 -30.50 0.44
C ASP A 186 11.60 -29.51 -0.08
N PHE A 187 10.98 -29.85 -1.19
CA PHE A 187 9.94 -29.04 -1.82
C PHE A 187 8.61 -29.06 -1.06
N ARG A 188 8.29 -30.19 -0.39
CA ARG A 188 6.99 -30.42 0.25
C ARG A 188 6.60 -29.39 1.32
N PRO A 189 7.50 -28.93 2.21
CA PRO A 189 7.19 -27.87 3.16
C PRO A 189 6.68 -26.59 2.50
N TRP A 190 7.31 -26.17 1.42
CA TRP A 190 6.93 -25.00 0.67
C TRP A 190 5.64 -25.19 -0.13
N GLN A 191 5.42 -26.38 -0.68
CA GLN A 191 4.16 -26.77 -1.30
C GLN A 191 2.98 -26.60 -0.33
N VAL A 192 3.11 -27.11 0.90
CA VAL A 192 2.08 -26.96 1.93
C VAL A 192 1.88 -25.50 2.31
N ALA A 193 2.97 -24.76 2.59
CA ALA A 193 2.91 -23.37 2.98
C ALA A 193 2.17 -22.51 1.92
N TYR A 194 2.56 -22.59 0.66
CA TYR A 194 1.93 -21.82 -0.42
C TYR A 194 0.50 -22.28 -0.71
N THR A 195 0.18 -23.58 -0.55
CA THR A 195 -1.20 -24.07 -0.65
C THR A 195 -2.09 -23.47 0.44
N VAL A 196 -1.61 -23.40 1.67
CA VAL A 196 -2.34 -22.76 2.77
C VAL A 196 -2.51 -21.26 2.50
N MET A 197 -1.48 -20.58 2.02
CA MET A 197 -1.57 -19.14 1.67
C MET A 197 -2.57 -18.91 0.53
N ALA A 198 -2.61 -19.76 -0.48
CA ALA A 198 -3.63 -19.72 -1.53
C ALA A 198 -5.05 -19.92 -0.97
N ALA A 199 -5.23 -20.85 -0.04
CA ALA A 199 -6.53 -21.09 0.63
C ALA A 199 -6.97 -19.86 1.46
N LEU A 200 -6.04 -19.13 2.09
CA LEU A 200 -6.36 -17.91 2.84
C LEU A 200 -6.90 -16.78 1.95
N MET A 201 -6.66 -16.79 0.63
CA MET A 201 -7.30 -15.86 -0.30
C MET A 201 -8.83 -15.98 -0.30
N VAL A 202 -9.39 -17.11 0.13
CA VAL A 202 -10.84 -17.31 0.29
C VAL A 202 -11.45 -16.27 1.24
N VAL A 203 -10.70 -15.80 2.23
CA VAL A 203 -11.15 -14.71 3.12
C VAL A 203 -11.54 -13.46 2.32
N GLY A 204 -10.68 -13.04 1.38
CA GLY A 204 -10.95 -11.92 0.50
C GLY A 204 -12.12 -12.19 -0.46
N MET A 205 -12.17 -13.39 -1.06
CA MET A 205 -13.24 -13.76 -1.98
C MET A 205 -14.61 -13.77 -1.30
N LEU A 206 -14.73 -14.37 -0.12
CA LEU A 206 -15.96 -14.38 0.67
C LEU A 206 -16.37 -12.95 1.06
N THR A 207 -15.41 -12.15 1.52
CA THR A 207 -15.67 -10.74 1.85
C THR A 207 -16.18 -9.99 0.63
N THR A 208 -15.56 -10.16 -0.53
CA THR A 208 -15.97 -9.53 -1.80
C THR A 208 -17.39 -9.92 -2.20
N LEU A 209 -17.81 -11.17 -1.91
CA LEU A 209 -19.17 -11.62 -2.20
C LEU A 209 -20.21 -11.07 -1.20
N ILE A 210 -19.82 -10.79 0.05
CA ILE A 210 -20.72 -10.29 1.11
C ILE A 210 -20.90 -8.77 1.05
N ILE A 211 -19.83 -8.02 0.80
CA ILE A 211 -19.90 -6.55 0.75
C ILE A 211 -20.80 -6.06 -0.39
N ARG A 212 -21.34 -4.86 -0.23
CA ARG A 212 -22.17 -4.24 -1.29
C ARG A 212 -21.32 -3.42 -2.24
N GLU A 213 -21.65 -3.48 -3.53
CA GLU A 213 -21.06 -2.59 -4.53
C GLU A 213 -21.33 -1.12 -4.16
N PRO A 214 -20.32 -0.23 -4.22
CA PRO A 214 -20.55 1.18 -3.98
C PRO A 214 -21.39 1.81 -5.10
N GLU A 215 -22.25 2.76 -4.74
CA GLU A 215 -22.98 3.55 -5.73
C GLU A 215 -22.04 4.55 -6.39
N LYS A 216 -21.91 4.45 -7.71
CA LYS A 216 -21.06 5.35 -8.48
C LYS A 216 -21.71 6.73 -8.60
N LYS A 217 -21.23 7.72 -7.89
CA LYS A 217 -21.61 9.12 -8.05
C LYS A 217 -20.82 9.73 -9.22
N ILE A 218 -21.34 9.67 -10.42
CA ILE A 218 -20.74 10.36 -11.59
C ILE A 218 -21.25 11.79 -11.59
N SER A 219 -20.30 12.75 -11.57
CA SER A 219 -20.64 14.17 -11.71
C SER A 219 -21.16 14.45 -13.13
N SER A 220 -22.24 15.24 -13.26
CA SER A 220 -22.74 15.73 -14.55
C SER A 220 -21.63 16.42 -15.35
N VAL A 221 -20.78 17.20 -14.68
CA VAL A 221 -19.62 17.89 -15.28
C VAL A 221 -18.67 16.91 -15.96
N THR A 222 -18.44 15.73 -15.38
CA THR A 222 -17.57 14.72 -15.98
C THR A 222 -18.21 14.14 -17.25
N THR A 223 -19.51 13.85 -17.20
CA THR A 223 -20.25 13.32 -18.35
C THR A 223 -20.32 14.32 -19.50
N GLU A 224 -20.58 15.58 -19.22
CA GLU A 224 -20.58 16.66 -20.22
C GLU A 224 -19.20 16.86 -20.86
N ARG A 225 -18.14 16.79 -20.06
CA ARG A 225 -16.77 16.91 -20.54
C ARG A 225 -16.36 15.76 -21.46
N GLU A 226 -16.79 14.54 -21.14
CA GLU A 226 -16.56 13.37 -22.00
C GLU A 226 -17.34 13.46 -23.33
N ALA A 227 -18.60 13.92 -23.28
CA ALA A 227 -19.42 14.16 -24.47
C ALA A 227 -18.79 15.22 -25.39
N HIS A 228 -18.36 16.35 -24.83
CA HIS A 228 -17.71 17.43 -25.57
C HIS A 228 -16.37 17.00 -26.19
N THR A 229 -15.60 16.15 -25.49
CA THR A 229 -14.37 15.58 -26.04
C THR A 229 -14.67 14.71 -27.27
N ARG A 230 -15.70 13.88 -27.20
CA ARG A 230 -16.12 13.03 -28.32
C ARG A 230 -16.60 13.85 -29.53
N GLU A 231 -17.35 14.92 -29.29
CA GLU A 231 -17.77 15.87 -30.34
C GLU A 231 -16.59 16.55 -31.02
N ARG A 232 -15.59 17.02 -30.24
CA ARG A 232 -14.37 17.62 -30.80
C ARG A 232 -13.57 16.65 -31.66
N LEU A 233 -13.43 15.39 -31.22
CA LEU A 233 -12.74 14.36 -31.98
C LEU A 233 -13.48 14.00 -33.27
N ALA A 234 -14.81 13.98 -33.23
CA ALA A 234 -15.66 13.80 -34.43
C ALA A 234 -15.53 14.97 -35.41
N ALA A 235 -15.53 16.21 -34.89
CA ALA A 235 -15.32 17.42 -35.69
C ALA A 235 -13.92 17.51 -36.31
N ALA A 236 -12.91 16.86 -35.70
CA ALA A 236 -11.56 16.72 -36.25
C ALA A 236 -11.44 15.62 -37.32
N GLY A 237 -12.58 15.05 -37.77
CA GLY A 237 -12.63 14.06 -38.85
C GLY A 237 -12.48 12.61 -38.43
N LEU A 238 -12.40 12.30 -37.12
CA LEU A 238 -12.37 10.92 -36.64
C LEU A 238 -13.79 10.32 -36.72
N SER A 239 -13.88 9.10 -37.23
CA SER A 239 -15.16 8.38 -37.35
C SER A 239 -15.01 6.89 -37.06
N GLY A 240 -16.11 6.20 -36.87
CA GLY A 240 -16.16 4.76 -36.69
C GLY A 240 -15.36 4.28 -35.45
N TRP A 241 -14.63 3.19 -35.61
CA TRP A 241 -13.87 2.59 -34.51
C TRP A 241 -12.71 3.48 -34.00
N LEU A 242 -12.07 4.27 -34.89
CA LEU A 242 -10.99 5.21 -34.54
C LEU A 242 -11.51 6.29 -33.59
N LEU A 243 -12.67 6.88 -33.84
CA LEU A 243 -13.31 7.83 -32.92
C LEU A 243 -13.57 7.18 -31.55
N THR A 244 -14.11 5.97 -31.56
CA THR A 244 -14.44 5.26 -30.33
C THR A 244 -13.17 4.92 -29.53
N ALA A 245 -12.14 4.41 -30.17
CA ALA A 245 -10.85 4.06 -29.54
C ALA A 245 -10.13 5.30 -29.00
N THR A 246 -10.07 6.38 -29.78
CA THR A 246 -9.40 7.63 -29.39
C THR A 246 -10.15 8.32 -28.26
N ALA A 247 -11.49 8.40 -28.34
CA ALA A 247 -12.33 8.96 -27.29
C ALA A 247 -12.21 8.14 -25.99
N TRP A 248 -12.17 6.80 -26.11
CA TRP A 248 -11.94 5.92 -24.95
C TRP A 248 -10.58 6.17 -24.31
N PHE A 249 -9.51 6.19 -25.12
CA PHE A 249 -8.15 6.45 -24.63
C PHE A 249 -8.03 7.81 -23.96
N TYR A 250 -8.56 8.86 -24.58
CA TYR A 250 -8.57 10.20 -24.00
C TYR A 250 -9.33 10.22 -22.67
N SER A 251 -10.53 9.64 -22.64
CA SER A 251 -11.38 9.61 -21.46
C SER A 251 -10.81 8.72 -20.34
N ALA A 252 -10.19 7.59 -20.67
CA ALA A 252 -9.66 6.63 -19.70
C ALA A 252 -8.27 7.03 -19.16
N VAL A 253 -7.41 7.58 -20.02
CA VAL A 253 -6.01 7.84 -19.69
C VAL A 253 -5.75 9.33 -19.43
N LEU A 254 -6.13 10.23 -20.35
CA LEU A 254 -5.80 11.65 -20.25
C LEU A 254 -6.75 12.44 -19.32
N SER A 255 -8.06 12.14 -19.38
CA SER A 255 -9.05 12.89 -18.59
C SER A 255 -8.82 12.85 -17.09
N PRO A 256 -8.37 11.74 -16.47
CA PRO A 256 -8.05 11.71 -15.03
C PRO A 256 -6.98 12.73 -14.63
N PHE A 257 -5.94 12.89 -15.43
CA PHE A 257 -4.87 13.86 -15.18
C PHE A 257 -5.35 15.29 -15.41
N ILE A 258 -6.03 15.53 -16.52
CA ILE A 258 -6.58 16.84 -16.88
C ILE A 258 -7.58 17.28 -15.81
N ASP A 259 -8.46 16.37 -15.35
CA ASP A 259 -9.43 16.64 -14.28
C ASP A 259 -8.74 17.09 -13.00
N PHE A 260 -7.68 16.39 -12.58
CA PHE A 260 -6.92 16.75 -11.39
C PHE A 260 -6.28 18.13 -11.51
N ILE A 261 -5.58 18.41 -12.63
CA ILE A 261 -4.92 19.68 -12.87
C ILE A 261 -5.94 20.82 -12.96
N GLN A 262 -7.09 20.62 -13.62
CA GLN A 262 -8.12 21.64 -13.76
C GLN A 262 -8.85 21.95 -12.45
N ARG A 263 -9.05 20.94 -11.57
CA ARG A 263 -9.67 21.14 -10.25
C ARG A 263 -8.77 21.94 -9.32
N TYR A 264 -7.49 21.65 -9.31
CA TYR A 264 -6.56 22.22 -8.33
C TYR A 264 -5.62 23.27 -8.91
N LYS A 265 -5.57 23.44 -10.25
CA LYS A 265 -4.76 24.44 -10.94
C LYS A 265 -3.28 24.37 -10.50
N TRP A 266 -2.69 25.50 -10.08
CA TRP A 266 -1.31 25.54 -9.59
C TRP A 266 -1.10 24.75 -8.28
N GLN A 267 -2.15 24.63 -7.46
CA GLN A 267 -2.10 23.82 -6.23
C GLN A 267 -1.88 22.34 -6.52
N ALA A 268 -2.24 21.85 -7.70
CA ALA A 268 -1.96 20.48 -8.13
C ALA A 268 -0.47 20.12 -8.00
N ALA A 269 0.42 21.07 -8.33
CA ALA A 269 1.87 20.86 -8.21
C ALA A 269 2.31 20.74 -6.74
N LEU A 270 1.76 21.57 -5.83
CA LEU A 270 2.03 21.47 -4.39
C LEU A 270 1.51 20.14 -3.80
N MET A 271 0.32 19.71 -4.23
CA MET A 271 -0.26 18.44 -3.79
C MET A 271 0.57 17.24 -4.27
N LEU A 272 1.00 17.24 -5.52
CA LEU A 272 1.87 16.20 -6.06
C LEU A 272 3.24 16.19 -5.39
N ALA A 273 3.81 17.37 -5.11
CA ALA A 273 5.06 17.48 -4.33
C ALA A 273 4.88 16.91 -2.91
N LEU A 274 3.78 17.25 -2.23
CA LEU A 274 3.46 16.69 -0.93
C LEU A 274 3.32 15.16 -0.99
N ILE A 275 2.60 14.64 -1.99
CA ILE A 275 2.44 13.19 -2.19
C ILE A 275 3.80 12.52 -2.39
N ALA A 276 4.68 13.11 -3.19
CA ALA A 276 5.99 12.55 -3.48
C ALA A 276 6.93 12.50 -2.25
N VAL A 277 6.80 13.45 -1.31
CA VAL A 277 7.76 13.57 -0.21
C VAL A 277 7.21 13.20 1.17
N TYR A 278 5.89 13.07 1.34
CA TYR A 278 5.29 12.87 2.67
C TYR A 278 5.87 11.67 3.43
N ARG A 279 6.16 10.58 2.74
CA ARG A 279 6.71 9.35 3.33
C ARG A 279 8.23 9.20 3.18
N ILE A 280 8.91 10.24 2.67
CA ILE A 280 10.35 10.14 2.34
C ILE A 280 11.20 9.82 3.57
N SER A 281 10.92 10.46 4.68
CA SER A 281 11.62 10.27 5.95
C SER A 281 11.54 8.82 6.44
N ASP A 282 10.32 8.26 6.48
CA ASP A 282 10.07 6.88 6.92
C ASP A 282 10.71 5.84 5.98
N VAL A 283 10.63 6.07 4.67
CA VAL A 283 11.16 5.14 3.66
C VAL A 283 12.68 5.12 3.68
N VAL A 284 13.32 6.29 3.75
CA VAL A 284 14.78 6.43 3.80
C VAL A 284 15.32 5.80 5.07
N MET A 285 14.71 6.11 6.23
CA MET A 285 15.09 5.53 7.51
C MET A 285 14.91 4.01 7.55
N GLY A 286 13.78 3.54 7.02
CA GLY A 286 13.39 2.12 7.10
C GLY A 286 14.37 1.17 6.42
N VAL A 287 15.07 1.60 5.37
CA VAL A 287 16.09 0.78 4.67
C VAL A 287 17.27 0.47 5.58
N MET A 288 17.66 1.43 6.44
CA MET A 288 18.83 1.30 7.32
C MET A 288 18.49 0.78 8.72
N SER A 289 17.23 0.52 9.05
CA SER A 289 16.82 0.09 10.40
C SER A 289 17.45 -1.23 10.83
N ASN A 290 17.47 -2.25 9.96
CA ASN A 290 18.05 -3.55 10.32
C ASN A 290 19.57 -3.51 10.48
N PRO A 291 20.35 -2.91 9.55
CA PRO A 291 21.79 -2.69 9.77
C PRO A 291 22.09 -1.94 11.08
N PHE A 292 21.30 -0.90 11.38
CA PHE A 292 21.45 -0.13 12.61
C PHE A 292 21.26 -0.98 13.88
N TYR A 293 20.22 -1.80 13.96
CA TYR A 293 20.00 -2.68 15.12
C TYR A 293 21.13 -3.70 15.27
N GLN A 294 21.61 -4.23 14.15
CA GLN A 294 22.72 -5.19 14.15
C GLN A 294 24.02 -4.56 14.66
N GLU A 295 24.33 -3.33 14.24
CA GLU A 295 25.53 -2.61 14.68
C GLU A 295 25.48 -2.22 16.16
N LEU A 296 24.28 -1.94 16.70
CA LEU A 296 24.08 -1.74 18.14
C LEU A 296 24.17 -3.03 18.96
N GLY A 297 24.34 -4.19 18.32
CA GLY A 297 24.51 -5.49 18.97
C GLY A 297 23.21 -6.18 19.36
N PHE A 298 22.04 -5.73 18.87
CA PHE A 298 20.78 -6.42 19.10
C PHE A 298 20.75 -7.77 18.40
N THR A 299 20.26 -8.79 19.11
CA THR A 299 20.11 -10.14 18.59
C THR A 299 18.98 -10.21 17.56
N LYS A 300 19.03 -11.23 16.69
CA LYS A 300 17.97 -11.47 15.71
C LYS A 300 16.60 -11.65 16.38
N ASP A 301 16.56 -12.34 17.53
CA ASP A 301 15.31 -12.58 18.28
C ASP A 301 14.75 -11.30 18.90
N GLU A 302 15.61 -10.42 19.45
CA GLU A 302 15.18 -9.11 19.95
C GLU A 302 14.60 -8.24 18.84
N VAL A 303 15.28 -8.17 17.70
CA VAL A 303 14.81 -7.41 16.53
C VAL A 303 13.50 -8.01 15.98
N ALA A 304 13.42 -9.33 15.88
CA ALA A 304 12.20 -10.00 15.41
C ALA A 304 11.01 -9.74 16.34
N THR A 305 11.22 -9.89 17.64
CA THR A 305 10.16 -9.69 18.65
C THR A 305 9.74 -8.22 18.73
N VAL A 306 10.69 -7.29 18.89
CA VAL A 306 10.39 -5.88 19.13
C VAL A 306 10.01 -5.16 17.85
N SER A 307 10.81 -5.26 16.79
CA SER A 307 10.57 -4.49 15.57
C SER A 307 9.52 -5.14 14.66
N LYS A 308 9.53 -6.46 14.49
CA LYS A 308 8.69 -7.13 13.49
C LYS A 308 7.32 -7.57 14.02
N VAL A 309 7.22 -7.95 15.30
CA VAL A 309 5.93 -8.34 15.91
C VAL A 309 5.33 -7.19 16.69
N TYR A 310 6.01 -6.77 17.75
CA TYR A 310 5.49 -5.69 18.61
C TYR A 310 5.31 -4.36 17.86
N GLY A 311 6.29 -3.97 17.02
CA GLY A 311 6.19 -2.76 16.20
C GLY A 311 5.00 -2.76 15.25
N VAL A 312 4.64 -3.92 14.66
CA VAL A 312 3.45 -4.03 13.82
C VAL A 312 2.17 -3.79 14.63
N ILE A 313 2.08 -4.32 15.86
CA ILE A 313 0.95 -4.07 16.76
C ILE A 313 0.82 -2.58 17.05
N MET A 314 1.93 -1.90 17.36
CA MET A 314 1.96 -0.45 17.58
C MET A 314 1.54 0.33 16.34
N THR A 315 1.92 -0.10 15.14
CA THR A 315 1.47 0.51 13.87
C THR A 315 -0.04 0.37 13.69
N ILE A 316 -0.63 -0.79 14.02
CA ILE A 316 -2.08 -1.01 13.94
C ILE A 316 -2.82 -0.09 14.91
N ILE A 317 -2.35 0.01 16.15
CA ILE A 317 -2.91 0.93 17.16
C ILE A 317 -2.81 2.38 16.66
N GLY A 318 -1.65 2.77 16.14
CA GLY A 318 -1.42 4.09 15.57
C GLY A 318 -2.37 4.40 14.40
N ALA A 319 -2.58 3.43 13.50
CA ALA A 319 -3.53 3.60 12.39
C ALA A 319 -4.97 3.78 12.90
N GLY A 320 -5.38 3.03 13.91
CA GLY A 320 -6.67 3.20 14.57
C GLY A 320 -6.85 4.60 15.18
N LEU A 321 -5.85 5.07 15.92
CA LEU A 321 -5.83 6.43 16.47
C LEU A 321 -5.85 7.49 15.34
N GLY A 322 -5.08 7.30 14.27
CA GLY A 322 -5.06 8.19 13.12
C GLY A 322 -6.42 8.29 12.43
N GLY A 323 -7.14 7.18 12.32
CA GLY A 323 -8.52 7.18 11.81
C GLY A 323 -9.48 8.01 12.69
N LEU A 324 -9.39 7.85 14.02
CA LEU A 324 -10.18 8.63 14.99
C LEU A 324 -9.81 10.12 14.96
N LEU A 325 -8.52 10.44 14.91
CA LEU A 325 -8.04 11.82 14.83
C LEU A 325 -8.50 12.48 13.52
N THR A 326 -8.49 11.76 12.41
CA THR A 326 -8.99 12.26 11.12
C THR A 326 -10.47 12.61 11.18
N LEU A 327 -11.30 11.80 11.87
CA LEU A 327 -12.71 12.10 12.11
C LEU A 327 -12.92 13.35 12.96
N ARG A 328 -12.05 13.55 13.96
CA ARG A 328 -12.21 14.63 14.95
C ARG A 328 -11.60 15.96 14.50
N LEU A 329 -10.36 15.91 14.05
CA LEU A 329 -9.54 17.08 13.72
C LEU A 329 -9.59 17.43 12.22
N GLY A 330 -10.10 16.49 11.40
CA GLY A 330 -10.04 16.56 9.95
C GLY A 330 -8.71 16.05 9.38
N VAL A 331 -8.71 15.78 8.09
CA VAL A 331 -7.59 15.13 7.37
C VAL A 331 -6.31 15.96 7.47
N MET A 332 -6.35 17.27 7.17
CA MET A 332 -5.15 18.11 7.08
C MET A 332 -4.44 18.30 8.43
N ARG A 333 -5.20 18.47 9.52
CA ARG A 333 -4.60 18.60 10.87
C ARG A 333 -3.97 17.29 11.32
N THR A 334 -4.62 16.16 11.04
CA THR A 334 -4.07 14.84 11.38
C THR A 334 -2.83 14.53 10.53
N LEU A 335 -2.83 14.94 9.26
CA LEU A 335 -1.68 14.81 8.36
C LEU A 335 -0.48 15.63 8.88
N PHE A 336 -0.73 16.87 9.32
CA PHE A 336 0.29 17.71 9.93
C PHE A 336 0.85 17.10 11.21
N LEU A 337 -0.03 16.61 12.10
CA LEU A 337 0.37 15.92 13.32
C LEU A 337 1.23 14.68 13.00
N GLY A 338 0.81 13.87 12.03
CA GLY A 338 1.57 12.69 11.58
C GLY A 338 2.97 13.05 11.10
N ALA A 339 3.12 14.14 10.32
CA ALA A 339 4.42 14.59 9.85
C ALA A 339 5.32 15.11 10.99
N VAL A 340 4.75 15.83 11.97
CA VAL A 340 5.48 16.27 13.18
C VAL A 340 5.96 15.06 13.99
N LEU A 341 5.08 14.11 14.25
CA LEU A 341 5.40 12.92 15.02
C LEU A 341 6.47 12.06 14.32
N SER A 342 6.38 11.86 13.00
CA SER A 342 7.38 11.12 12.22
C SER A 342 8.75 11.79 12.30
N ALA A 343 8.83 13.12 12.13
CA ALA A 343 10.09 13.85 12.27
C ALA A 343 10.66 13.76 13.69
N ALA A 344 9.81 13.87 14.71
CA ALA A 344 10.21 13.80 16.11
C ALA A 344 10.70 12.40 16.51
N THR A 345 10.04 11.33 16.02
CA THR A 345 10.44 9.95 16.36
C THR A 345 11.75 9.55 15.69
N ASN A 346 12.12 10.11 14.55
CA ASN A 346 13.44 9.90 13.96
C ASN A 346 14.58 10.38 14.89
N LEU A 347 14.35 11.42 15.70
CA LEU A 347 15.31 11.86 16.70
C LEU A 347 15.46 10.87 17.86
N LEU A 348 14.47 10.00 18.10
CA LEU A 348 14.61 8.92 19.09
C LEU A 348 15.63 7.86 18.61
N PHE A 349 15.81 7.67 17.32
CA PHE A 349 16.86 6.80 16.80
C PHE A 349 18.25 7.42 17.00
N VAL A 350 18.40 8.75 16.98
CA VAL A 350 19.62 9.43 17.38
C VAL A 350 19.93 9.15 18.86
N TRP A 351 18.91 9.25 19.71
CA TRP A 351 19.04 8.95 21.14
C TRP A 351 19.37 7.47 21.36
N LEU A 352 18.72 6.54 20.63
CA LEU A 352 19.00 5.10 20.70
C LEU A 352 20.44 4.78 20.28
N ALA A 353 20.96 5.46 19.24
CA ALA A 353 22.35 5.29 18.80
C ALA A 353 23.37 5.57 19.91
N GLY A 354 23.07 6.50 20.83
CA GLY A 354 23.89 6.81 22.00
C GLY A 354 23.72 5.85 23.18
N ARG A 355 22.73 4.94 23.16
CA ARG A 355 22.46 3.99 24.25
C ARG A 355 23.13 2.62 24.05
N GLY A 356 23.50 2.28 22.82
CA GLY A 356 24.01 0.96 22.50
C GLY A 356 22.94 -0.13 22.63
N HIS A 357 23.34 -1.32 23.11
CA HIS A 357 22.43 -2.46 23.33
C HIS A 357 21.55 -2.26 24.58
N ASP A 358 20.48 -1.50 24.44
CA ASP A 358 19.46 -1.27 25.47
C ASP A 358 18.08 -1.64 24.92
N VAL A 359 17.59 -2.82 25.29
CA VAL A 359 16.28 -3.35 24.82
C VAL A 359 15.12 -2.46 25.27
N GLY A 360 15.19 -1.85 26.46
CA GLY A 360 14.16 -0.92 26.92
C GLY A 360 14.08 0.34 26.06
N ALA A 361 15.24 0.90 25.70
CA ALA A 361 15.34 2.03 24.78
C ALA A 361 14.84 1.65 23.36
N LEU A 362 15.16 0.45 22.88
CA LEU A 362 14.65 -0.07 21.61
C LEU A 362 13.12 -0.16 21.62
N VAL A 363 12.52 -0.79 22.64
CA VAL A 363 11.06 -0.92 22.79
C VAL A 363 10.39 0.46 22.79
N PHE A 364 10.93 1.41 23.54
CA PHE A 364 10.39 2.78 23.58
C PHE A 364 10.45 3.46 22.21
N THR A 365 11.59 3.42 21.53
CA THR A 365 11.81 4.02 20.21
C THR A 365 10.87 3.39 19.18
N ILE A 366 10.79 2.07 19.14
CA ILE A 366 9.92 1.33 18.21
C ILE A 366 8.44 1.61 18.51
N SER A 367 8.05 1.73 19.78
CA SER A 367 6.67 2.08 20.16
C SER A 367 6.27 3.44 19.60
N ALA A 368 7.08 4.46 19.86
CA ALA A 368 6.81 5.83 19.41
C ALA A 368 6.81 5.94 17.88
N ASP A 369 7.80 5.35 17.23
CA ASP A 369 7.96 5.39 15.77
C ASP A 369 6.82 4.69 15.04
N ASN A 370 6.51 3.45 15.40
CA ASN A 370 5.45 2.69 14.73
C ASN A 370 4.05 3.25 15.01
N LEU A 371 3.81 3.77 16.23
CA LEU A 371 2.56 4.47 16.54
C LEU A 371 2.40 5.72 15.65
N SER A 372 3.45 6.52 15.55
CA SER A 372 3.52 7.70 14.69
C SER A 372 3.31 7.35 13.22
N ALA A 373 4.03 6.34 12.72
CA ALA A 373 3.90 5.86 11.35
C ALA A 373 2.49 5.35 11.03
N GLY A 374 1.81 4.72 12.00
CA GLY A 374 0.42 4.31 11.87
C GLY A 374 -0.52 5.51 11.72
N ILE A 375 -0.42 6.51 12.60
CA ILE A 375 -1.20 7.75 12.54
C ILE A 375 -0.98 8.46 11.20
N ALA A 376 0.28 8.67 10.81
CA ALA A 376 0.65 9.34 9.58
C ALA A 376 0.12 8.60 8.34
N SER A 377 0.24 7.26 8.32
CA SER A 377 -0.22 6.43 7.19
C SER A 377 -1.72 6.50 7.00
N SER A 378 -2.50 6.39 8.08
CA SER A 378 -3.95 6.43 8.05
C SER A 378 -4.46 7.80 7.55
N ALA A 379 -3.88 8.90 8.08
CA ALA A 379 -4.19 10.25 7.64
C ALA A 379 -3.81 10.49 6.16
N PHE A 380 -2.66 9.98 5.73
CA PHE A 380 -2.18 10.14 4.36
C PHE A 380 -3.04 9.39 3.34
N VAL A 381 -3.44 8.16 3.65
CA VAL A 381 -4.38 7.40 2.83
C VAL A 381 -5.73 8.12 2.73
N ALA A 382 -6.23 8.69 3.83
CA ALA A 382 -7.44 9.50 3.82
C ALA A 382 -7.27 10.77 2.97
N TYR A 383 -6.12 11.44 3.06
CA TYR A 383 -5.79 12.60 2.22
C TYR A 383 -5.78 12.25 0.74
N LEU A 384 -5.04 11.21 0.33
CA LEU A 384 -5.02 10.76 -1.06
C LEU A 384 -6.43 10.45 -1.58
N SER A 385 -7.26 9.82 -0.74
CA SER A 385 -8.64 9.48 -1.08
C SER A 385 -9.52 10.73 -1.29
N SER A 386 -9.29 11.79 -0.52
CA SER A 386 -10.05 13.05 -0.63
C SER A 386 -9.73 13.84 -1.91
N LEU A 387 -8.56 13.62 -2.50
CA LEU A 387 -8.16 14.29 -3.76
C LEU A 387 -8.77 13.65 -5.00
N VAL A 388 -9.23 12.42 -4.88
CA VAL A 388 -9.68 11.61 -6.03
C VAL A 388 -11.10 11.98 -6.45
N ASN A 389 -11.30 12.12 -7.76
CA ASN A 389 -12.63 12.16 -8.35
C ASN A 389 -13.18 10.74 -8.47
N GLN A 390 -14.37 10.49 -7.92
CA GLN A 390 -15.01 9.17 -7.95
C GLN A 390 -15.24 8.61 -9.36
N ALA A 391 -15.30 9.47 -10.39
CA ALA A 391 -15.38 9.05 -11.78
C ALA A 391 -14.08 8.35 -12.27
N TYR A 392 -12.94 8.68 -11.67
CA TYR A 392 -11.60 8.23 -12.05
C TYR A 392 -10.83 7.62 -10.87
N SER A 393 -11.55 7.06 -9.89
CA SER A 393 -11.00 6.67 -8.59
C SER A 393 -9.81 5.71 -8.69
N ALA A 394 -9.90 4.68 -9.52
CA ALA A 394 -8.83 3.72 -9.71
C ALA A 394 -7.59 4.35 -10.34
N THR A 395 -7.76 5.13 -11.41
CA THR A 395 -6.66 5.72 -12.17
C THR A 395 -5.94 6.81 -11.38
N GLN A 396 -6.68 7.75 -10.79
CA GLN A 396 -6.07 8.84 -10.01
C GLN A 396 -5.37 8.32 -8.76
N TYR A 397 -5.98 7.39 -8.03
CA TYR A 397 -5.37 6.85 -6.82
C TYR A 397 -4.13 6.00 -7.13
N ALA A 398 -4.16 5.19 -8.19
CA ALA A 398 -2.99 4.43 -8.64
C ALA A 398 -1.83 5.35 -9.03
N LEU A 399 -2.11 6.48 -9.70
CA LEU A 399 -1.10 7.48 -10.00
C LEU A 399 -0.48 8.06 -8.72
N PHE A 400 -1.30 8.49 -7.76
CA PHE A 400 -0.82 9.08 -6.50
C PHE A 400 0.05 8.11 -5.71
N THR A 401 -0.36 6.85 -5.63
CA THR A 401 0.44 5.83 -4.94
C THR A 401 1.74 5.49 -5.67
N SER A 402 1.78 5.59 -7.00
CA SER A 402 3.01 5.45 -7.77
C SER A 402 3.96 6.63 -7.53
N VAL A 403 3.47 7.87 -7.57
CA VAL A 403 4.25 9.08 -7.27
C VAL A 403 4.81 9.04 -5.85
N MET A 404 3.99 8.61 -4.87
CA MET A 404 4.39 8.45 -3.46
C MET A 404 5.59 7.51 -3.29
N MET A 405 5.75 6.52 -4.15
CA MET A 405 6.79 5.50 -4.00
C MET A 405 8.09 5.82 -4.75
N LEU A 406 8.03 6.55 -5.85
CA LEU A 406 9.17 6.72 -6.76
C LEU A 406 10.32 7.50 -6.11
N LEU A 407 10.06 8.74 -5.67
CA LEU A 407 11.10 9.61 -5.11
C LEU A 407 11.69 9.08 -3.79
N PRO A 408 10.89 8.64 -2.81
CA PRO A 408 11.44 8.08 -1.58
C PRO A 408 12.31 6.85 -1.79
N LYS A 409 11.91 5.93 -2.68
CA LYS A 409 12.71 4.73 -2.99
C LYS A 409 14.01 5.08 -3.71
N PHE A 410 13.99 6.04 -4.62
CA PHE A 410 15.20 6.51 -5.29
C PHE A 410 16.21 7.07 -4.28
N ILE A 411 15.76 7.96 -3.40
CA ILE A 411 16.64 8.57 -2.37
C ILE A 411 17.09 7.54 -1.35
N ALA A 412 16.23 6.61 -0.94
CA ALA A 412 16.58 5.56 0.00
C ALA A 412 17.73 4.66 -0.51
N GLY A 413 17.96 4.57 -1.82
CA GLY A 413 19.07 3.86 -2.40
C GLY A 413 20.45 4.40 -1.97
N PHE A 414 20.55 5.68 -1.62
CA PHE A 414 21.78 6.33 -1.17
C PHE A 414 21.98 6.32 0.36
N SER A 415 21.04 5.73 1.11
CA SER A 415 21.07 5.74 2.59
C SER A 415 22.31 5.10 3.18
N GLY A 416 22.79 3.99 2.59
CA GLY A 416 23.99 3.29 3.05
C GLY A 416 25.25 4.16 2.89
N GLU A 417 25.44 4.77 1.72
CA GLU A 417 26.57 5.67 1.45
C GLU A 417 26.59 6.86 2.42
N PHE A 418 25.40 7.38 2.76
CA PHE A 418 25.30 8.48 3.72
C PHE A 418 25.67 8.03 5.14
N VAL A 419 25.24 6.84 5.57
CA VAL A 419 25.61 6.27 6.88
C VAL A 419 27.10 6.04 6.95
N ASP A 420 27.71 5.46 5.92
CA ASP A 420 29.14 5.19 5.85
C ASP A 420 29.99 6.48 5.92
N ALA A 421 29.51 7.55 5.28
CA ALA A 421 30.22 8.83 5.25
C ALA A 421 30.03 9.67 6.52
N PHE A 422 28.84 9.66 7.13
CA PHE A 422 28.47 10.61 8.18
C PHE A 422 28.05 9.97 9.51
N GLY A 423 27.86 8.64 9.55
CA GLY A 423 27.44 7.89 10.73
C GLY A 423 25.94 8.00 11.04
N TRP A 424 25.49 7.15 11.98
CA TRP A 424 24.08 6.96 12.32
C TRP A 424 23.39 8.20 12.88
N ALA A 425 24.05 8.92 13.79
CA ALA A 425 23.44 10.10 14.40
C ALA A 425 23.11 11.18 13.37
N ASN A 426 24.03 11.43 12.43
CA ASN A 426 23.82 12.39 11.35
C ASN A 426 22.77 11.89 10.34
N PHE A 427 22.74 10.58 10.08
CA PHE A 427 21.74 9.98 9.21
C PHE A 427 20.32 10.18 9.76
N PHE A 428 20.06 9.81 11.02
CA PHE A 428 18.73 9.98 11.62
C PHE A 428 18.37 11.45 11.84
N THR A 429 19.33 12.32 12.15
CA THR A 429 19.11 13.77 12.17
C THR A 429 18.72 14.28 10.78
N GLY A 430 19.40 13.82 9.73
CA GLY A 430 19.09 14.14 8.34
C GLY A 430 17.67 13.70 7.95
N THR A 431 17.26 12.48 8.33
CA THR A 431 15.90 12.01 8.07
C THR A 431 14.84 12.83 8.82
N ALA A 432 15.11 13.29 10.04
CA ALA A 432 14.23 14.20 10.76
C ALA A 432 14.13 15.57 10.06
N LEU A 433 15.26 16.13 9.60
CA LEU A 433 15.31 17.42 8.90
C LEU A 433 14.59 17.38 7.54
N ILE A 434 14.62 16.26 6.82
CA ILE A 434 13.83 16.05 5.60
C ILE A 434 12.33 16.16 5.89
N GLY A 435 11.88 15.94 7.12
CA GLY A 435 10.50 16.18 7.55
C GLY A 435 10.08 17.66 7.55
N LEU A 436 11.01 18.62 7.67
CA LEU A 436 10.66 20.06 7.72
C LEU A 436 10.03 20.58 6.42
N PRO A 437 10.57 20.30 5.22
CA PRO A 437 9.89 20.63 3.97
C PRO A 437 8.50 20.01 3.85
N VAL A 438 8.28 18.80 4.41
CA VAL A 438 6.97 18.15 4.42
C VAL A 438 5.97 18.94 5.25
N LEU A 439 6.37 19.41 6.45
CA LEU A 439 5.53 20.26 7.30
C LEU A 439 5.12 21.54 6.59
N LEU A 440 6.07 22.20 5.92
CA LEU A 440 5.81 23.40 5.12
C LEU A 440 4.80 23.11 4.00
N LEU A 441 4.97 22.01 3.26
CA LEU A 441 4.05 21.62 2.19
C LEU A 441 2.64 21.31 2.73
N VAL A 442 2.52 20.59 3.85
CA VAL A 442 1.21 20.32 4.48
C VAL A 442 0.52 21.62 4.87
N TRP A 443 1.28 22.59 5.42
CA TRP A 443 0.74 23.89 5.80
C TRP A 443 0.29 24.70 4.57
N LEU A 444 1.12 24.77 3.51
CA LEU A 444 0.79 25.48 2.26
C LEU A 444 -0.44 24.90 1.57
N VAL A 445 -0.52 23.57 1.48
CA VAL A 445 -1.69 22.88 0.91
C VAL A 445 -2.93 23.13 1.76
N GLY A 446 -2.80 23.05 3.09
CA GLY A 446 -3.91 23.30 4.02
C GLY A 446 -4.43 24.74 4.00
N ALA A 447 -3.55 25.72 3.85
CA ALA A 447 -3.91 27.14 3.73
C ALA A 447 -4.63 27.44 2.41
N GLY A 448 -4.27 26.74 1.32
CA GLY A 448 -4.88 26.94 0.00
C GLY A 448 -6.23 26.21 -0.19
N THR A 449 -6.58 25.28 0.68
CA THR A 449 -7.84 24.51 0.59
C THR A 449 -8.97 25.06 1.48
N ASN A 450 -8.71 26.08 2.28
CA ASN A 450 -9.77 26.83 2.96
C ASN A 450 -10.41 27.80 1.95
N PRO A 451 -11.75 27.72 1.70
CA PRO A 451 -12.46 28.65 0.86
C PRO A 451 -12.54 30.04 1.47
#